data_445d4c1d0102779df7355273da4fc170
#
_entry.id   445d4c1d0102779df7355273da4fc170
#
_cell.length_a   1.000
_cell.length_b   1.000
_cell.length_c   1.000
_cell.angle_alpha   90.00
_cell.angle_beta   90.00
_cell.angle_gamma   90.00
#
_symmetry.space_group_name_H-M   'P 1'
#
loop_
_entity.id
_entity.type
_entity.pdbx_description
1 polymer ?
#
loop_
_entity_poly.entity_id
_entity_poly.type
_entity_poly.pdbx_seq_one_letter_code
_entity_poly.pdbx_strand_id
1 'polypeptide(L)'
;MIEILIVLAIIAILGTIAYPSYKDKVYSGRRSDARTALSDLATRLESYYAKTNTYSTATIGTGNVTDVLPVAATNQGYYTLAIDAANTTATTYSITATPVGVQTGDTRCATLIINSLNVRTVSGTAPATSCW
;
A
#
# COMPACT_ATOMS: atom_id res chain seq x y z
N MET A 1 -39.30 -30.41 6.01
CA MET A 1 -39.45 -28.93 6.13
C MET A 1 -38.54 -28.35 7.22
N ILE A 2 -38.56 -28.90 8.46
CA ILE A 2 -37.71 -28.40 9.56
C ILE A 2 -36.21 -28.57 9.30
N GLU A 3 -35.79 -29.60 8.60
CA GLU A 3 -34.38 -29.87 8.24
C GLU A 3 -33.79 -28.76 7.37
N ILE A 4 -34.55 -28.27 6.38
CA ILE A 4 -34.10 -27.18 5.50
C ILE A 4 -33.94 -25.88 6.29
N LEU A 5 -34.84 -25.61 7.25
CA LEU A 5 -34.78 -24.42 8.09
C LEU A 5 -33.53 -24.44 9.00
N ILE A 6 -33.18 -25.61 9.56
CA ILE A 6 -32.00 -25.76 10.39
C ILE A 6 -30.72 -25.56 9.54
N VAL A 7 -30.65 -26.11 8.34
CA VAL A 7 -29.50 -25.94 7.43
C VAL A 7 -29.31 -24.46 7.03
N LEU A 8 -30.39 -23.78 6.69
CA LEU A 8 -30.33 -22.35 6.37
C LEU A 8 -29.88 -21.50 7.55
N ALA A 9 -30.33 -21.83 8.77
CA ALA A 9 -29.90 -21.13 9.98
C ALA A 9 -28.37 -21.30 10.23
N ILE A 10 -27.86 -22.52 10.06
CA ILE A 10 -26.43 -22.80 10.23
C ILE A 10 -25.59 -22.05 9.18
N ILE A 11 -26.00 -22.07 7.89
CA ILE A 11 -25.32 -21.36 6.82
C ILE A 11 -25.32 -19.86 7.08
N ALA A 12 -26.43 -19.29 7.55
CA ALA A 12 -26.50 -17.86 7.88
C ALA A 12 -25.51 -17.48 8.98
N ILE A 13 -25.43 -18.28 10.05
CA ILE A 13 -24.49 -18.03 11.16
C ILE A 13 -23.04 -18.14 10.69
N LEU A 14 -22.67 -19.16 9.92
CA LEU A 14 -21.33 -19.34 9.39
C LEU A 14 -20.93 -18.23 8.43
N GLY A 15 -21.87 -17.77 7.60
CA GLY A 15 -21.65 -16.67 6.64
C GLY A 15 -21.28 -15.35 7.31
N THR A 16 -21.86 -15.03 8.46
CA THR A 16 -21.57 -13.79 9.19
C THR A 16 -20.12 -13.71 9.71
N ILE A 17 -19.53 -14.85 10.03
CA ILE A 17 -18.13 -14.93 10.53
C ILE A 17 -17.14 -15.06 9.36
N ALA A 18 -17.48 -15.85 8.34
CA ALA A 18 -16.59 -16.14 7.24
C ALA A 18 -16.33 -14.92 6.33
N TYR A 19 -17.36 -14.10 6.08
CA TYR A 19 -17.27 -12.99 5.14
C TYR A 19 -16.26 -11.89 5.55
N PRO A 20 -16.27 -11.34 6.78
CA PRO A 20 -15.29 -10.34 7.19
C PRO A 20 -13.85 -10.89 7.21
N SER A 21 -13.66 -12.13 7.64
CA SER A 21 -12.35 -12.77 7.64
C SER A 21 -11.78 -12.93 6.23
N TYR A 22 -12.61 -13.29 5.25
CA TYR A 22 -12.23 -13.37 3.85
C TYR A 22 -11.78 -12.01 3.29
N LYS A 23 -12.53 -10.94 3.54
CA LYS A 23 -12.16 -9.57 3.10
C LYS A 23 -10.80 -9.13 3.66
N ASP A 24 -10.54 -9.37 4.93
CA ASP A 24 -9.26 -9.04 5.55
C ASP A 24 -8.08 -9.78 4.90
N LYS A 25 -8.27 -11.03 4.52
CA LYS A 25 -7.25 -11.81 3.80
C LYS A 25 -7.00 -11.27 2.39
N VAL A 26 -8.05 -10.87 1.67
CA VAL A 26 -7.92 -10.25 0.35
C VAL A 26 -7.17 -8.93 0.44
N TYR A 27 -7.53 -8.05 1.38
CA TYR A 27 -6.80 -6.79 1.59
C TYR A 27 -5.34 -7.02 1.97
N SER A 28 -5.06 -8.00 2.83
CA SER A 28 -3.70 -8.37 3.22
C SER A 28 -2.85 -8.83 2.03
N GLY A 29 -3.42 -9.64 1.14
CA GLY A 29 -2.75 -10.07 -0.09
C GLY A 29 -2.39 -8.87 -1.00
N ARG A 30 -3.32 -7.93 -1.16
CA ARG A 30 -3.08 -6.71 -1.97
C ARG A 30 -2.07 -5.76 -1.34
N ARG A 31 -2.00 -5.67 0.00
CA ARG A 31 -0.95 -4.92 0.70
C ARG A 31 0.46 -5.44 0.38
N SER A 32 0.58 -6.74 0.09
CA SER A 32 1.88 -7.32 -0.32
C SER A 32 2.40 -6.69 -1.62
N ASP A 33 1.52 -6.42 -2.58
CA ASP A 33 1.88 -5.70 -3.81
C ASP A 33 2.40 -4.28 -3.51
N ALA A 34 1.71 -3.53 -2.65
CA ALA A 34 2.13 -2.19 -2.23
C ALA A 34 3.48 -2.20 -1.50
N ARG A 35 3.70 -3.17 -0.60
CA ARG A 35 4.99 -3.30 0.14
C ARG A 35 6.15 -3.59 -0.81
N THR A 36 5.95 -4.49 -1.77
CA THR A 36 6.97 -4.80 -2.79
C THR A 36 7.27 -3.57 -3.65
N ALA A 37 6.23 -2.87 -4.10
CA ALA A 37 6.38 -1.66 -4.92
C ALA A 37 7.07 -0.51 -4.15
N LEU A 38 6.77 -0.31 -2.87
CA LEU A 38 7.46 0.67 -2.03
C LEU A 38 8.94 0.31 -1.81
N SER A 39 9.25 -0.97 -1.63
CA SER A 39 10.64 -1.42 -1.50
C SER A 39 11.44 -1.24 -2.80
N ASP A 40 10.84 -1.51 -3.96
CA ASP A 40 11.45 -1.24 -5.26
C ASP A 40 11.67 0.27 -5.47
N LEU A 41 10.67 1.09 -5.16
CA LEU A 41 10.76 2.54 -5.24
C LEU A 41 11.86 3.09 -4.32
N ALA A 42 11.98 2.59 -3.09
CA ALA A 42 13.06 2.98 -2.17
C ALA A 42 14.44 2.66 -2.77
N THR A 43 14.62 1.45 -3.33
CA THR A 43 15.89 1.06 -3.98
C THR A 43 16.22 1.96 -5.18
N ARG A 44 15.23 2.35 -5.96
CA ARG A 44 15.42 3.27 -7.09
C ARG A 44 15.77 4.68 -6.64
N LEU A 45 15.19 5.17 -5.55
CA LEU A 45 15.53 6.45 -4.94
C LEU A 45 16.98 6.46 -4.44
N GLU A 46 17.45 5.39 -3.82
CA GLU A 46 18.86 5.26 -3.43
C GLU A 46 19.79 5.27 -4.66
N SER A 47 19.42 4.56 -5.72
CA SER A 47 20.18 4.60 -6.99
C SER A 47 20.15 5.98 -7.65
N TYR A 48 19.04 6.69 -7.54
CA TYR A 48 18.90 8.06 -8.02
C TYR A 48 19.81 9.02 -7.22
N TYR A 49 19.80 8.91 -5.90
CA TYR A 49 20.65 9.68 -5.01
C TYR A 49 22.14 9.48 -5.29
N ALA A 50 22.57 8.25 -5.57
CA ALA A 50 23.95 7.94 -5.93
C ALA A 50 24.43 8.68 -7.20
N LYS A 51 23.52 9.06 -8.08
CA LYS A 51 23.81 9.78 -9.34
C LYS A 51 23.69 11.29 -9.22
N THR A 52 22.72 11.77 -8.43
CA THR A 52 22.32 13.18 -8.38
C THR A 52 22.68 13.88 -7.06
N ASN A 53 23.04 13.09 -6.04
CA ASN A 53 23.31 13.53 -4.67
C ASN A 53 22.13 14.29 -4.03
N THR A 54 20.89 14.00 -4.47
CA THR A 54 19.68 14.58 -3.90
C THR A 54 18.45 13.72 -4.19
N TYR A 55 17.46 13.70 -3.27
CA TYR A 55 16.15 13.11 -3.50
C TYR A 55 15.11 14.15 -3.94
N SER A 56 15.34 15.44 -3.70
CA SER A 56 14.33 16.50 -3.85
C SER A 56 13.82 16.70 -5.28
N THR A 57 14.58 16.24 -6.27
CA THR A 57 14.22 16.38 -7.69
C THR A 57 13.67 15.08 -8.29
N ALA A 58 13.59 14.00 -7.52
CA ALA A 58 13.05 12.72 -7.98
C ALA A 58 11.53 12.82 -8.23
N THR A 59 11.07 12.25 -9.33
CA THR A 59 9.66 12.26 -9.75
C THR A 59 9.18 10.85 -10.12
N ILE A 60 7.87 10.67 -10.28
CA ILE A 60 7.25 9.40 -10.70
C ILE A 60 6.23 9.72 -11.80
N GLY A 61 6.33 9.04 -12.94
CA GLY A 61 5.33 9.04 -14.00
C GLY A 61 5.11 10.39 -14.69
N THR A 62 6.08 11.28 -14.67
CA THR A 62 5.99 12.61 -15.29
C THR A 62 6.52 12.63 -16.74
N GLY A 63 7.20 11.55 -17.17
CA GLY A 63 7.87 11.46 -18.46
C GLY A 63 9.22 12.19 -18.51
N ASN A 64 9.74 12.65 -17.39
CA ASN A 64 11.00 13.39 -17.28
C ASN A 64 12.18 12.46 -16.95
N VAL A 65 13.39 12.95 -17.17
CA VAL A 65 14.65 12.26 -16.81
C VAL A 65 14.84 12.08 -15.31
N THR A 66 14.05 12.79 -14.51
CA THR A 66 14.03 12.71 -13.05
C THR A 66 13.14 11.59 -12.52
N ASP A 67 12.41 10.89 -13.40
CA ASP A 67 11.52 9.81 -13.00
C ASP A 67 12.29 8.57 -12.52
N VAL A 68 12.07 8.20 -11.29
CA VAL A 68 12.56 6.94 -10.69
C VAL A 68 11.69 5.75 -11.06
N LEU A 69 10.42 6.01 -11.41
CA LEU A 69 9.48 5.03 -11.94
C LEU A 69 8.69 5.67 -13.10
N PRO A 70 8.45 4.91 -14.18
CA PRO A 70 7.67 5.41 -15.33
C PRO A 70 6.18 5.52 -15.07
N VAL A 71 5.65 4.78 -14.08
CA VAL A 71 4.23 4.73 -13.73
C VAL A 71 4.06 4.68 -12.22
N ALA A 72 3.13 5.45 -11.70
CA ALA A 72 2.84 5.51 -10.28
C ALA A 72 1.98 4.32 -9.77
N ALA A 73 1.29 3.60 -10.64
CA ALA A 73 0.45 2.45 -10.24
C ALA A 73 1.30 1.24 -9.87
N THR A 74 0.90 0.50 -8.83
CA THR A 74 1.49 -0.82 -8.53
C THR A 74 1.11 -1.85 -9.59
N ASN A 75 1.83 -2.98 -9.66
CA ASN A 75 1.64 -4.00 -10.69
C ASN A 75 0.19 -4.53 -10.76
N GLN A 76 -0.47 -4.67 -9.62
CA GLN A 76 -1.86 -5.13 -9.56
C GLN A 76 -2.88 -3.97 -9.64
N GLY A 77 -2.44 -2.72 -9.63
CA GLY A 77 -3.28 -1.54 -9.78
C GLY A 77 -4.16 -1.22 -8.56
N TYR A 78 -3.88 -1.80 -7.38
CA TYR A 78 -4.63 -1.52 -6.16
C TYR A 78 -4.08 -0.36 -5.35
N TYR A 79 -2.89 0.13 -5.69
CA TYR A 79 -2.26 1.27 -5.02
C TYR A 79 -1.60 2.20 -6.02
N THR A 80 -1.58 3.48 -5.66
CA THR A 80 -0.81 4.51 -6.37
C THR A 80 0.37 4.93 -5.50
N LEU A 81 1.56 4.93 -6.07
CA LEU A 81 2.80 5.35 -5.41
C LEU A 81 3.01 6.85 -5.57
N ALA A 82 3.51 7.50 -4.56
CA ALA A 82 3.92 8.90 -4.62
C ALA A 82 5.16 9.16 -3.75
N ILE A 83 5.95 10.15 -4.16
CA ILE A 83 6.98 10.76 -3.32
C ILE A 83 6.31 11.92 -2.59
N ASP A 84 6.35 11.90 -1.27
CA ASP A 84 5.78 12.97 -0.44
C ASP A 84 6.71 14.18 -0.46
N ALA A 85 6.41 15.15 -1.30
CA ALA A 85 7.24 16.34 -1.49
C ALA A 85 7.40 17.17 -0.19
N ALA A 86 6.42 17.14 0.72
CA ALA A 86 6.48 17.88 1.98
C ALA A 86 7.52 17.29 2.95
N ASN A 87 7.77 15.99 2.87
CA ASN A 87 8.68 15.24 3.73
C ASN A 87 9.90 14.69 2.98
N THR A 88 10.15 15.16 1.75
CA THR A 88 11.32 14.81 0.95
C THR A 88 12.24 16.02 0.81
N THR A 89 13.52 15.84 1.16
CA THR A 89 14.55 16.86 1.12
C THR A 89 15.71 16.44 0.22
N ALA A 90 16.82 17.17 0.24
CA ALA A 90 18.00 16.72 -0.49
C ALA A 90 18.55 15.39 0.02
N THR A 91 18.44 15.10 1.34
CA THR A 91 19.08 13.94 1.99
C THR A 91 18.11 12.92 2.59
N THR A 92 16.83 13.21 2.59
CA THR A 92 15.78 12.32 3.13
C THR A 92 14.63 12.21 2.16
N TYR A 93 13.92 11.09 2.17
CA TYR A 93 12.67 10.91 1.42
C TYR A 93 11.57 10.30 2.29
N SER A 94 10.35 10.55 1.89
CA SER A 94 9.16 9.84 2.34
C SER A 94 8.33 9.42 1.12
N ILE A 95 7.95 8.16 1.07
CA ILE A 95 7.17 7.60 -0.05
C ILE A 95 5.91 6.93 0.47
N THR A 96 4.86 7.00 -0.32
CA THR A 96 3.54 6.54 0.04
C THR A 96 2.97 5.59 -1.02
N ALA A 97 2.17 4.62 -0.56
CA ALA A 97 1.30 3.82 -1.40
C ALA A 97 -0.15 4.03 -0.93
N THR A 98 -0.91 4.76 -1.72
CA THR A 98 -2.31 5.11 -1.43
C THR A 98 -3.24 4.10 -2.11
N PRO A 99 -4.18 3.48 -1.36
CA PRO A 99 -5.11 2.51 -1.94
C PRO A 99 -6.06 3.17 -2.92
N VAL A 100 -6.39 2.46 -4.01
CA VAL A 100 -7.33 2.91 -5.05
C VAL A 100 -8.40 1.84 -5.33
N GLY A 101 -9.52 2.26 -5.92
CA GLY A 101 -10.62 1.38 -6.28
C GLY A 101 -11.15 0.60 -5.08
N VAL A 102 -11.30 -0.70 -5.23
CA VAL A 102 -11.86 -1.57 -4.17
C VAL A 102 -10.96 -1.67 -2.93
N GLN A 103 -9.67 -1.32 -3.05
CA GLN A 103 -8.74 -1.35 -1.92
C GLN A 103 -8.95 -0.18 -0.95
N THR A 104 -9.65 0.89 -1.34
CA THR A 104 -10.02 2.01 -0.44
C THR A 104 -10.86 1.56 0.75
N GLY A 105 -11.54 0.41 0.65
CA GLY A 105 -12.25 -0.22 1.76
C GLY A 105 -11.35 -0.77 2.88
N ASP A 106 -10.04 -0.82 2.69
CA ASP A 106 -9.07 -1.18 3.73
C ASP A 106 -8.75 0.00 4.64
N THR A 107 -9.73 0.44 5.43
CA THR A 107 -9.58 1.57 6.36
C THR A 107 -8.66 1.28 7.55
N ARG A 108 -8.35 0.00 7.79
CA ARG A 108 -7.45 -0.40 8.88
C ARG A 108 -6.02 0.01 8.61
N CYS A 109 -5.52 -0.21 7.41
CA CYS A 109 -4.16 0.14 7.00
C CYS A 109 -4.11 1.40 6.14
N ALA A 110 -5.07 1.58 5.25
CA ALA A 110 -5.17 2.71 4.35
C ALA A 110 -3.85 2.96 3.59
N THR A 111 -3.27 4.15 3.63
CA THR A 111 -2.01 4.47 2.98
C THR A 111 -0.82 3.90 3.74
N LEU A 112 0.04 3.18 3.05
CA LEU A 112 1.31 2.68 3.56
C LEU A 112 2.40 3.73 3.29
N ILE A 113 3.24 4.01 4.28
CA ILE A 113 4.27 5.06 4.23
C ILE A 113 5.59 4.49 4.73
N ILE A 114 6.68 4.75 4.00
CA ILE A 114 8.04 4.43 4.41
C ILE A 114 8.97 5.61 4.11
N ASN A 115 9.92 5.85 4.99
CA ASN A 115 10.92 6.91 4.81
C ASN A 115 12.35 6.36 4.66
N SER A 116 13.30 7.26 4.40
CA SER A 116 14.72 6.95 4.22
C SER A 116 15.39 6.28 5.41
N LEU A 117 14.82 6.35 6.61
CA LEU A 117 15.27 5.64 7.81
C LEU A 117 14.60 4.26 7.98
N ASN A 118 13.88 3.78 6.94
CA ASN A 118 13.10 2.53 6.96
C ASN A 118 12.01 2.51 8.06
N VAL A 119 11.57 3.68 8.52
CA VAL A 119 10.42 3.79 9.43
C VAL A 119 9.16 3.58 8.62
N ARG A 120 8.34 2.60 9.04
CA ARG A 120 7.12 2.16 8.38
C ARG A 120 5.91 2.63 9.18
N THR A 121 5.03 3.37 8.54
CA THR A 121 3.81 3.89 9.14
C THR A 121 2.60 3.65 8.23
N VAL A 122 1.42 3.91 8.75
CA VAL A 122 0.15 3.81 8.02
C VAL A 122 -0.75 4.98 8.39
N SER A 123 -1.65 5.36 7.51
CA SER A 123 -2.66 6.39 7.81
C SER A 123 -3.97 5.80 8.37
N GLY A 124 -4.10 4.48 8.42
CA GLY A 124 -5.28 3.78 8.93
C GLY A 124 -5.32 3.66 10.45
N THR A 125 -6.31 2.94 10.96
CA THR A 125 -6.57 2.79 12.40
C THR A 125 -5.78 1.66 13.06
N ALA A 126 -5.21 0.73 12.28
CA ALA A 126 -4.41 -0.37 12.80
C ALA A 126 -2.96 0.05 13.06
N PRO A 127 -2.26 -0.62 13.99
CA PRO A 127 -0.82 -0.40 14.15
C PRO A 127 -0.05 -0.80 12.88
N ALA A 128 1.03 -0.09 12.57
CA ALA A 128 1.85 -0.36 11.40
C ALA A 128 2.33 -1.82 11.32
N THR A 129 2.66 -2.44 12.44
CA THR A 129 3.09 -3.84 12.55
C THR A 129 2.08 -4.86 12.02
N SER A 130 0.80 -4.50 11.94
CA SER A 130 -0.26 -5.36 11.38
C SER A 130 -0.42 -5.18 9.87
N CYS A 131 0.17 -4.12 9.29
CA CYS A 131 -0.02 -3.72 7.90
C CYS A 131 1.23 -3.95 7.03
N TRP A 132 2.39 -4.03 7.66
CA TRP A 132 3.70 -4.21 7.03
C TRP A 132 4.23 -5.66 7.10
#